data_c70d47487326a8c5dad4c570f57bed3b
#
_entry.id   c70d47487326a8c5dad4c570f57bed3b
#
_cell.length_a   1.000
_cell.length_b   1.000
_cell.length_c   1.000
_cell.angle_alpha   90.00
_cell.angle_beta   90.00
_cell.angle_gamma   90.00
#
_symmetry.space_group_name_H-M   'P 1'
#
loop_
_entity.id
_entity.type
_entity.pdbx_description
1 polymer ?
#
loop_
_entity_poly.entity_id
_entity_poly.type
_entity_poly.pdbx_seq_one_letter_code
_entity_poly.pdbx_strand_id
1 'polypeptide(L)'
;MFRLFCIFLYSVIFSTYAVSSDNYKCHSSNNTMDGWEFLQNGSKIDMVKRTFNMSANISCMSSTTIGKDNSMHTALQLVSYYNWSSSSWMNGTQNLTAYNNGLGKYYFMNTTYTLGPVNTSYEFLYVEQNCTVVNVTYLYANTTGASPESVQSATNYSSCALWVRDNDLGNNHTCCEEVFKNNCTGQIYNVYNRTQCDSLNNNPNKS
;
A
#
# COMPACT_ATOMS: atom_id res chain seq x y z
N MET A 1 22.95 -74.85 22.23
CA MET A 1 23.18 -73.41 22.52
C MET A 1 22.68 -72.60 21.37
N PHE A 2 21.40 -72.11 21.43
CA PHE A 2 20.80 -71.25 20.42
C PHE A 2 20.87 -69.80 20.93
N ARG A 3 21.60 -68.94 20.18
CA ARG A 3 21.57 -67.49 20.44
C ARG A 3 20.47 -66.88 19.59
N LEU A 4 19.43 -66.38 20.25
CA LEU A 4 18.39 -65.55 19.66
C LEU A 4 18.98 -64.13 19.40
N PHE A 5 19.00 -63.71 18.13
CA PHE A 5 19.25 -62.35 17.76
C PHE A 5 17.89 -61.62 17.72
N CYS A 6 17.66 -60.74 18.71
CA CYS A 6 16.55 -59.79 18.68
C CYS A 6 16.94 -58.62 17.78
N ILE A 7 16.32 -58.55 16.62
CA ILE A 7 16.42 -57.39 15.71
C ILE A 7 15.31 -56.43 16.13
N PHE A 8 15.71 -55.35 16.82
CA PHE A 8 14.84 -54.23 17.06
C PHE A 8 14.67 -53.40 15.79
N LEU A 9 13.55 -53.53 15.11
CA LEU A 9 13.11 -52.64 14.05
C LEU A 9 12.63 -51.33 14.66
N TYR A 10 13.48 -50.28 14.60
CA TYR A 10 13.08 -48.91 14.89
C TYR A 10 12.29 -48.42 13.68
N SER A 11 10.96 -48.43 13.78
CA SER A 11 10.08 -47.74 12.86
C SER A 11 10.10 -46.24 13.20
N VAL A 12 10.89 -45.50 12.42
CA VAL A 12 10.88 -44.02 12.45
C VAL A 12 9.57 -43.57 11.80
N ILE A 13 8.62 -43.19 12.59
CA ILE A 13 7.38 -42.54 12.11
C ILE A 13 7.74 -41.09 11.75
N PHE A 14 7.99 -40.85 10.47
CA PHE A 14 7.99 -39.49 9.96
C PHE A 14 6.55 -38.97 9.97
N SER A 15 6.20 -38.21 11.02
CA SER A 15 5.03 -37.37 11.00
C SER A 15 5.27 -36.25 9.97
N THR A 16 4.81 -36.45 8.76
CA THR A 16 4.68 -35.37 7.80
C THR A 16 3.59 -34.45 8.31
N TYR A 17 3.97 -33.36 8.94
CA TYR A 17 3.06 -32.24 9.13
C TYR A 17 2.72 -31.71 7.75
N ALA A 18 1.56 -32.09 7.24
CA ALA A 18 0.95 -31.39 6.13
C ALA A 18 0.67 -29.98 6.63
N VAL A 19 1.53 -29.03 6.28
CA VAL A 19 1.17 -27.63 6.37
C VAL A 19 -0.02 -27.47 5.42
N SER A 20 -1.21 -27.43 6.02
CA SER A 20 -2.41 -26.99 5.32
C SER A 20 -2.11 -25.61 4.79
N SER A 21 -1.80 -25.48 3.51
CA SER A 21 -1.92 -24.20 2.84
C SER A 21 -3.41 -23.90 2.82
N ASP A 22 -3.90 -23.25 3.85
CA ASP A 22 -5.19 -22.60 3.80
C ASP A 22 -5.14 -21.73 2.54
N ASN A 23 -5.89 -22.16 1.51
CA ASN A 23 -6.14 -21.37 0.31
C ASN A 23 -6.93 -20.14 0.76
N TYR A 24 -6.23 -19.17 1.34
CA TYR A 24 -6.76 -17.87 1.69
C TYR A 24 -7.11 -17.21 0.36
N LYS A 25 -8.38 -17.39 -0.04
CA LYS A 25 -8.88 -16.75 -1.25
C LYS A 25 -9.02 -15.27 -0.95
N CYS A 26 -8.08 -14.47 -1.43
CA CYS A 26 -8.15 -13.02 -1.44
C CYS A 26 -9.25 -12.56 -2.41
N HIS A 27 -10.51 -12.90 -2.08
CA HIS A 27 -11.64 -12.55 -2.93
C HIS A 27 -12.12 -11.13 -2.61
N SER A 28 -12.12 -10.31 -3.62
CA SER A 28 -12.72 -8.97 -3.62
C SER A 28 -14.24 -8.97 -3.29
N SER A 29 -14.90 -10.14 -3.35
CA SER A 29 -16.36 -10.25 -3.17
C SER A 29 -16.85 -10.00 -1.74
N ASN A 30 -15.99 -10.11 -0.72
CA ASN A 30 -16.33 -9.84 0.69
C ASN A 30 -15.65 -8.58 1.24
N ASN A 31 -14.92 -7.85 0.40
CA ASN A 31 -14.29 -6.61 0.83
C ASN A 31 -15.35 -5.51 0.96
N THR A 32 -15.83 -5.29 2.18
CA THR A 32 -16.84 -4.27 2.50
C THR A 32 -16.25 -2.88 2.60
N MET A 33 -14.95 -2.78 2.88
CA MET A 33 -14.25 -1.50 2.99
C MET A 33 -14.00 -0.88 1.62
N ASP A 34 -14.04 0.42 1.58
CA ASP A 34 -13.61 1.23 0.44
C ASP A 34 -12.43 2.15 0.82
N GLY A 35 -11.91 2.87 -0.15
CA GLY A 35 -10.78 3.77 0.08
C GLY A 35 -11.08 4.87 1.09
N TRP A 36 -12.33 5.34 1.16
CA TRP A 36 -12.73 6.36 2.11
C TRP A 36 -12.73 5.83 3.55
N GLU A 37 -13.25 4.62 3.77
CA GLU A 37 -13.24 3.98 5.09
C GLU A 37 -11.82 3.63 5.54
N PHE A 38 -10.92 3.30 4.59
CA PHE A 38 -9.52 3.04 4.89
C PHE A 38 -8.80 4.27 5.47
N LEU A 39 -9.09 5.47 4.98
CA LEU A 39 -8.50 6.71 5.45
C LEU A 39 -9.16 7.20 6.75
N GLN A 40 -8.75 6.67 7.89
CA GLN A 40 -9.25 7.10 9.19
C GLN A 40 -8.51 8.34 9.69
N ASN A 41 -9.24 9.25 10.35
CA ASN A 41 -8.65 10.44 10.95
C ASN A 41 -7.61 10.06 12.02
N GLY A 42 -6.44 10.68 11.98
CA GLY A 42 -5.30 10.38 12.84
C GLY A 42 -4.51 9.13 12.44
N SER A 43 -4.95 8.38 11.42
CA SER A 43 -4.27 7.17 10.97
C SER A 43 -3.11 7.49 10.04
N LYS A 44 -1.96 6.89 10.32
CA LYS A 44 -0.76 6.90 9.47
C LYS A 44 -0.68 5.61 8.67
N ILE A 45 -0.34 5.74 7.40
CA ILE A 45 -0.04 4.66 6.46
C ILE A 45 1.34 4.87 5.86
N ASP A 46 2.07 3.78 5.62
CA ASP A 46 3.40 3.80 5.02
C ASP A 46 3.40 3.08 3.68
N MET A 47 4.06 3.68 2.68
CA MET A 47 4.23 3.05 1.37
C MET A 47 5.32 1.99 1.48
N VAL A 48 4.94 0.72 1.32
CA VAL A 48 5.91 -0.39 1.43
C VAL A 48 6.45 -0.84 0.08
N LYS A 49 5.65 -0.75 -0.98
CA LYS A 49 6.05 -1.10 -2.36
C LYS A 49 5.43 -0.15 -3.37
N ARG A 50 6.08 -0.02 -4.50
CA ARG A 50 5.55 0.70 -5.68
C ARG A 50 6.13 0.13 -6.96
N THR A 51 5.47 0.39 -8.10
CA THR A 51 5.96 0.02 -9.44
C THR A 51 6.40 1.23 -10.27
N PHE A 52 5.98 2.44 -9.90
CA PHE A 52 6.39 3.67 -10.61
C PHE A 52 7.71 4.21 -10.11
N ASN A 53 8.45 4.86 -11.01
CA ASN A 53 9.70 5.50 -10.67
C ASN A 53 9.43 6.86 -10.00
N MET A 54 9.88 7.00 -8.76
CA MET A 54 10.10 8.28 -8.09
C MET A 54 11.61 8.52 -8.05
N SER A 55 12.04 9.72 -7.69
CA SER A 55 13.46 9.97 -7.45
C SER A 55 14.05 8.85 -6.58
N ALA A 56 15.16 8.24 -7.00
CA ALA A 56 15.85 7.17 -6.26
C ALA A 56 16.28 7.59 -4.84
N ASN A 57 16.22 8.89 -4.58
CA ASN A 57 16.65 9.49 -3.32
C ASN A 57 15.51 9.65 -2.30
N ILE A 58 14.33 9.07 -2.55
CA ILE A 58 13.17 9.15 -1.64
C ILE A 58 12.90 7.78 -1.03
N SER A 59 12.80 7.75 0.31
CA SER A 59 12.41 6.56 1.09
C SER A 59 11.50 6.92 2.26
N CYS A 60 11.02 5.93 2.97
CA CYS A 60 10.21 6.08 4.19
C CYS A 60 9.01 7.01 3.99
N MET A 61 8.34 6.89 2.83
CA MET A 61 7.17 7.70 2.52
C MET A 61 5.98 7.25 3.35
N SER A 62 5.36 8.19 4.03
CA SER A 62 4.15 7.97 4.82
C SER A 62 3.11 9.05 4.54
N SER A 63 1.86 8.74 4.84
CA SER A 63 0.76 9.69 4.78
C SER A 63 -0.10 9.56 6.04
N THR A 64 -0.37 10.68 6.70
CA THR A 64 -1.23 10.75 7.89
C THR A 64 -2.46 11.57 7.59
N THR A 65 -3.63 11.00 7.79
CA THR A 65 -4.90 11.74 7.67
C THR A 65 -5.06 12.66 8.88
N ILE A 66 -4.89 13.96 8.69
CA ILE A 66 -4.94 14.98 9.76
C ILE A 66 -6.27 15.73 9.83
N GLY A 67 -7.13 15.53 8.83
CA GLY A 67 -8.50 16.06 8.80
C GLY A 67 -9.36 15.26 7.83
N LYS A 68 -10.64 15.05 8.19
CA LYS A 68 -11.58 14.30 7.37
C LYS A 68 -12.97 14.90 7.50
N ASP A 69 -13.56 15.29 6.36
CA ASP A 69 -14.95 15.77 6.27
C ASP A 69 -15.81 14.71 5.57
N ASN A 70 -16.68 14.07 6.33
CA ASN A 70 -17.56 13.02 5.83
C ASN A 70 -18.72 13.57 4.98
N SER A 71 -19.07 14.84 5.11
CA SER A 71 -20.15 15.45 4.33
C SER A 71 -19.71 15.79 2.91
N MET A 72 -18.47 16.26 2.76
CA MET A 72 -17.88 16.61 1.48
C MET A 72 -16.98 15.49 0.90
N HIS A 73 -16.75 14.43 1.67
CA HIS A 73 -15.80 13.35 1.33
C HIS A 73 -14.42 13.89 0.95
N THR A 74 -13.93 14.83 1.77
CA THR A 74 -12.58 15.39 1.63
C THR A 74 -11.71 15.04 2.82
N ALA A 75 -10.45 14.74 2.56
CA ALA A 75 -9.46 14.43 3.58
C ALA A 75 -8.20 15.27 3.38
N LEU A 76 -7.71 15.87 4.46
CA LEU A 76 -6.40 16.53 4.49
C LEU A 76 -5.37 15.53 4.99
N GLN A 77 -4.32 15.33 4.20
CA GLN A 77 -3.23 14.43 4.54
C GLN A 77 -1.92 15.19 4.68
N LEU A 78 -1.15 14.82 5.69
CA LEU A 78 0.27 15.16 5.83
C LEU A 78 1.08 14.03 5.21
N VAL A 79 1.79 14.33 4.12
CA VAL A 79 2.71 13.41 3.45
C VAL A 79 4.12 13.71 3.95
N SER A 80 4.83 12.69 4.38
CA SER A 80 6.21 12.79 4.87
C SER A 80 7.07 11.76 4.14
N TYR A 81 8.31 12.13 3.80
CA TYR A 81 9.30 11.23 3.22
C TYR A 81 10.71 11.68 3.54
N TYR A 82 11.65 10.75 3.56
CA TYR A 82 13.06 11.08 3.71
C TYR A 82 13.72 11.27 2.35
N ASN A 83 14.40 12.40 2.17
CA ASN A 83 15.15 12.73 0.96
C ASN A 83 16.65 12.57 1.22
N TRP A 84 17.26 11.56 0.59
CA TRP A 84 18.69 11.25 0.72
C TRP A 84 19.60 12.34 0.14
N SER A 85 19.15 13.08 -0.88
CA SER A 85 19.95 14.17 -1.46
C SER A 85 20.17 15.33 -0.51
N SER A 86 19.16 15.66 0.29
CA SER A 86 19.23 16.70 1.31
C SER A 86 19.49 16.14 2.71
N SER A 87 19.51 14.80 2.86
CA SER A 87 19.64 14.11 4.14
C SER A 87 18.63 14.61 5.19
N SER A 88 17.40 14.90 4.76
CA SER A 88 16.37 15.50 5.59
C SER A 88 14.98 14.93 5.32
N TRP A 89 14.12 15.05 6.34
CA TRP A 89 12.69 14.80 6.19
C TRP A 89 12.01 15.94 5.45
N MET A 90 11.19 15.58 4.48
CA MET A 90 10.35 16.50 3.73
C MET A 90 8.90 16.23 4.08
N ASN A 91 8.15 17.32 4.30
CA ASN A 91 6.73 17.25 4.64
C ASN A 91 5.93 18.14 3.69
N GLY A 92 4.74 17.70 3.35
CA GLY A 92 3.80 18.46 2.55
C GLY A 92 2.37 18.05 2.88
N THR A 93 1.41 18.91 2.59
CA THR A 93 0.00 18.58 2.75
C THR A 93 -0.67 18.43 1.39
N GLN A 94 -1.61 17.50 1.31
CA GLN A 94 -2.48 17.32 0.14
C GLN A 94 -3.93 17.19 0.59
N ASN A 95 -4.85 17.75 -0.22
CA ASN A 95 -6.27 17.50 -0.07
C ASN A 95 -6.66 16.34 -1.00
N LEU A 96 -7.37 15.35 -0.45
CA LEU A 96 -8.01 14.29 -1.20
C LEU A 96 -9.51 14.58 -1.30
N THR A 97 -10.08 14.40 -2.47
CA THR A 97 -11.54 14.37 -2.67
C THR A 97 -11.92 12.99 -3.17
N ALA A 98 -12.78 12.30 -2.44
CA ALA A 98 -13.22 10.97 -2.79
C ALA A 98 -14.46 11.03 -3.69
N TYR A 99 -14.52 10.12 -4.66
CA TYR A 99 -15.60 10.02 -5.64
C TYR A 99 -16.29 8.68 -5.54
N ASN A 100 -17.61 8.74 -5.49
CA ASN A 100 -18.50 7.58 -5.46
C ASN A 100 -18.66 7.01 -6.87
N ASN A 101 -18.59 5.69 -7.01
CA ASN A 101 -18.80 4.97 -8.26
C ASN A 101 -20.29 4.77 -8.62
N GLY A 102 -21.22 5.43 -7.95
CA GLY A 102 -22.68 5.25 -8.11
C GLY A 102 -23.26 4.08 -7.32
N LEU A 103 -22.42 3.25 -6.68
CA LEU A 103 -22.83 2.10 -5.85
C LEU A 103 -22.61 2.36 -4.35
N GLY A 104 -22.38 3.61 -3.97
CA GLY A 104 -22.17 4.02 -2.57
C GLY A 104 -20.75 3.73 -2.05
N LYS A 105 -19.80 3.36 -2.91
CA LYS A 105 -18.41 3.08 -2.53
C LYS A 105 -17.44 4.06 -3.19
N TYR A 106 -16.41 4.45 -2.44
CA TYR A 106 -15.43 5.45 -2.84
C TYR A 106 -14.11 4.77 -3.22
N TYR A 107 -13.96 4.43 -4.50
CA TYR A 107 -12.76 3.79 -5.04
C TYR A 107 -11.78 4.74 -5.71
N PHE A 108 -12.19 5.99 -5.96
CA PHE A 108 -11.35 6.99 -6.59
C PHE A 108 -11.18 8.20 -5.68
N MET A 109 -9.95 8.70 -5.61
CA MET A 109 -9.63 9.94 -4.92
C MET A 109 -8.68 10.77 -5.78
N ASN A 110 -9.00 12.06 -5.94
CA ASN A 110 -8.11 13.01 -6.59
C ASN A 110 -7.44 13.89 -5.55
N THR A 111 -6.16 14.17 -5.76
CA THR A 111 -5.44 15.15 -4.94
C THR A 111 -5.54 16.53 -5.55
N THR A 112 -5.66 17.52 -4.68
CA THR A 112 -5.37 18.90 -5.01
C THR A 112 -4.21 19.33 -4.11
N TYR A 113 -3.05 19.62 -4.69
CA TYR A 113 -1.93 20.14 -3.95
C TYR A 113 -2.13 21.62 -3.67
N THR A 114 -1.85 22.04 -2.45
CA THR A 114 -1.86 23.48 -2.07
C THR A 114 -0.71 24.25 -2.71
N LEU A 115 0.36 23.55 -3.12
CA LEU A 115 1.58 24.14 -3.67
C LEU A 115 2.19 23.19 -4.73
N GLY A 116 1.56 23.08 -5.92
CA GLY A 116 2.18 22.32 -7.01
C GLY A 116 1.24 21.95 -8.15
N PRO A 117 1.78 21.70 -9.34
CA PRO A 117 1.02 21.57 -10.60
C PRO A 117 0.48 20.14 -10.85
N VAL A 118 0.66 19.18 -9.97
CA VAL A 118 0.35 17.78 -10.28
C VAL A 118 -0.83 17.30 -9.48
N ASN A 119 -1.98 17.24 -10.12
CA ASN A 119 -3.12 16.49 -9.62
C ASN A 119 -2.82 15.00 -9.79
N THR A 120 -3.00 14.21 -8.73
CA THR A 120 -2.82 12.77 -8.75
C THR A 120 -4.18 12.12 -8.49
N SER A 121 -4.52 11.11 -9.26
CA SER A 121 -5.68 10.26 -9.02
C SER A 121 -5.24 8.93 -8.44
N TYR A 122 -5.91 8.49 -7.40
CA TYR A 122 -5.75 7.19 -6.78
C TYR A 122 -6.99 6.35 -7.05
N GLU A 123 -6.80 5.18 -7.64
CA GLU A 123 -7.83 4.15 -7.79
C GLU A 123 -7.52 3.03 -6.80
N PHE A 124 -8.43 2.76 -5.87
CA PHE A 124 -8.28 1.69 -4.89
C PHE A 124 -8.62 0.35 -5.52
N LEU A 125 -7.60 -0.44 -5.84
CA LEU A 125 -7.73 -1.77 -6.43
C LEU A 125 -8.14 -2.82 -5.40
N TYR A 126 -7.67 -2.65 -4.17
CA TYR A 126 -7.93 -3.55 -3.06
C TYR A 126 -7.79 -2.82 -1.74
N VAL A 127 -8.70 -3.09 -0.81
CA VAL A 127 -8.71 -2.45 0.52
C VAL A 127 -9.01 -3.48 1.59
N GLU A 128 -8.12 -3.60 2.56
CA GLU A 128 -8.34 -4.32 3.82
C GLU A 128 -8.21 -3.36 5.01
N GLN A 129 -8.49 -3.86 6.20
CA GLN A 129 -8.41 -3.05 7.42
C GLN A 129 -7.02 -2.44 7.63
N ASN A 130 -5.96 -3.15 7.28
CA ASN A 130 -4.57 -2.82 7.57
C ASN A 130 -3.72 -2.48 6.34
N CYS A 131 -4.19 -2.75 5.14
CA CYS A 131 -3.45 -2.46 3.91
C CYS A 131 -4.36 -2.13 2.72
N THR A 132 -3.79 -1.46 1.72
CA THR A 132 -4.46 -1.16 0.46
C THR A 132 -3.49 -1.18 -0.71
N VAL A 133 -4.00 -1.57 -1.88
CA VAL A 133 -3.31 -1.45 -3.16
C VAL A 133 -4.02 -0.40 -3.98
N VAL A 134 -3.27 0.58 -4.46
CA VAL A 134 -3.78 1.68 -5.28
C VAL A 134 -3.05 1.77 -6.60
N ASN A 135 -3.78 2.07 -7.68
CA ASN A 135 -3.23 2.56 -8.92
C ASN A 135 -3.10 4.09 -8.83
N VAL A 136 -1.96 4.61 -9.26
CA VAL A 136 -1.62 6.04 -9.17
C VAL A 136 -1.50 6.62 -10.57
N THR A 137 -2.37 7.57 -10.89
CA THR A 137 -2.35 8.28 -12.18
C THR A 137 -2.03 9.74 -11.93
N TYR A 138 -1.01 10.25 -12.60
CA TYR A 138 -0.67 11.67 -12.58
C TYR A 138 -1.50 12.41 -13.62
N LEU A 139 -2.37 13.28 -13.17
CA LEU A 139 -3.16 14.16 -14.01
C LEU A 139 -2.32 15.40 -14.32
N TYR A 140 -1.55 15.38 -15.39
CA TYR A 140 -0.93 16.61 -15.90
C TYR A 140 -2.05 17.54 -16.32
N ALA A 141 -2.04 18.77 -15.82
CA ALA A 141 -2.88 19.83 -16.36
C ALA A 141 -2.42 20.08 -17.81
N ASN A 142 -3.03 19.38 -18.75
CA ASN A 142 -2.87 19.69 -20.15
C ASN A 142 -3.47 21.08 -20.39
N THR A 143 -2.63 22.05 -20.63
CA THR A 143 -3.00 23.41 -21.07
C THR A 143 -3.69 23.46 -22.45
N THR A 144 -3.93 22.30 -23.05
CA THR A 144 -4.63 22.14 -24.32
C THR A 144 -5.79 21.17 -24.11
N GLY A 145 -6.98 21.73 -23.95
CA GLY A 145 -8.33 21.18 -23.85
C GLY A 145 -8.68 19.80 -24.40
N ALA A 146 -7.90 18.78 -24.11
CA ALA A 146 -8.22 17.40 -24.41
C ALA A 146 -9.05 16.81 -23.25
N SER A 147 -10.25 16.39 -23.56
CA SER A 147 -11.16 15.62 -22.73
C SER A 147 -10.44 14.39 -22.15
N PRO A 148 -10.63 14.01 -20.88
CA PRO A 148 -10.07 12.77 -20.36
C PRO A 148 -10.65 11.60 -21.16
N GLU A 149 -9.78 10.96 -21.95
CA GLU A 149 -10.16 9.72 -22.62
C GLU A 149 -10.57 8.70 -21.54
N SER A 150 -11.68 8.03 -21.82
CA SER A 150 -12.24 6.98 -21.00
C SER A 150 -11.16 5.95 -20.67
N VAL A 151 -10.83 5.81 -19.37
CA VAL A 151 -9.93 4.79 -18.87
C VAL A 151 -10.55 3.45 -19.18
N GLN A 152 -10.07 2.78 -20.24
CA GLN A 152 -10.39 1.38 -20.48
C GLN A 152 -9.89 0.60 -19.28
N SER A 153 -10.74 -0.28 -18.76
CA SER A 153 -10.44 -1.20 -17.67
C SER A 153 -9.21 -2.06 -18.06
N ALA A 154 -8.04 -1.55 -17.75
CA ALA A 154 -6.80 -2.29 -17.92
C ALA A 154 -6.73 -3.33 -16.80
N THR A 155 -6.52 -4.60 -17.16
CA THR A 155 -6.33 -5.69 -16.19
C THR A 155 -4.96 -5.63 -15.52
N ASN A 156 -4.06 -4.76 -16.01
CA ASN A 156 -2.69 -4.60 -15.49
C ASN A 156 -2.35 -3.11 -15.35
N TYR A 157 -1.99 -2.72 -14.15
CA TYR A 157 -1.66 -1.35 -13.78
C TYR A 157 -0.14 -1.17 -13.70
N SER A 158 0.38 -0.13 -14.35
CA SER A 158 1.82 0.16 -14.39
C SER A 158 2.32 1.05 -13.25
N SER A 159 1.42 1.69 -12.54
CA SER A 159 1.76 2.69 -11.51
C SER A 159 1.03 2.38 -10.19
N CYS A 160 1.43 1.31 -9.53
CA CYS A 160 0.82 0.88 -8.28
C CYS A 160 1.63 1.26 -7.04
N ALA A 161 0.91 1.44 -5.92
CA ALA A 161 1.50 1.49 -4.59
C ALA A 161 0.76 0.56 -3.64
N LEU A 162 1.52 -0.12 -2.78
CA LEU A 162 1.03 -0.87 -1.63
C LEU A 162 1.29 -0.05 -0.38
N TRP A 163 0.20 0.28 0.33
CA TRP A 163 0.22 1.02 1.58
C TRP A 163 -0.23 0.13 2.73
N VAL A 164 0.43 0.27 3.87
CA VAL A 164 0.16 -0.49 5.09
C VAL A 164 0.01 0.48 6.25
N ARG A 165 -0.91 0.19 7.18
CA ARG A 165 -1.02 0.98 8.41
C ARG A 165 0.25 0.85 9.24
N ASP A 166 0.71 1.95 9.82
CA ASP A 166 1.92 2.03 10.63
C ASP A 166 1.95 0.97 11.74
N ASN A 167 0.82 0.75 12.41
CA ASN A 167 0.69 -0.25 13.48
C ASN A 167 0.79 -1.70 12.99
N ASP A 168 0.64 -1.93 11.69
CA ASP A 168 0.57 -3.26 11.09
C ASP A 168 1.78 -3.62 10.22
N LEU A 169 2.78 -2.75 10.13
CA LEU A 169 3.97 -2.92 9.28
C LEU A 169 4.78 -4.22 9.51
N GLY A 170 4.62 -4.88 10.65
CA GLY A 170 5.25 -6.15 10.96
C GLY A 170 4.38 -7.37 10.72
N ASN A 171 3.13 -7.19 10.34
CA ASN A 171 2.15 -8.24 10.18
C ASN A 171 2.13 -8.82 8.76
N ASN A 172 1.41 -9.91 8.57
CA ASN A 172 1.22 -10.52 7.27
C ASN A 172 0.11 -9.80 6.49
N HIS A 173 0.41 -9.37 5.27
CA HIS A 173 -0.50 -8.67 4.36
C HIS A 173 -0.73 -9.50 3.09
N THR A 174 -0.92 -10.81 3.24
CA THR A 174 -0.92 -11.78 2.13
C THR A 174 -1.84 -11.36 0.99
N CYS A 175 -3.05 -10.90 1.28
CA CYS A 175 -3.98 -10.52 0.22
C CYS A 175 -3.58 -9.24 -0.50
N CYS A 176 -3.13 -8.21 0.22
CA CYS A 176 -2.61 -7.01 -0.43
C CYS A 176 -1.38 -7.32 -1.30
N GLU A 177 -0.49 -8.18 -0.81
CA GLU A 177 0.70 -8.62 -1.55
C GLU A 177 0.33 -9.42 -2.81
N GLU A 178 -0.64 -10.32 -2.71
CA GLU A 178 -1.14 -11.11 -3.83
C GLU A 178 -1.79 -10.23 -4.88
N VAL A 179 -2.68 -9.32 -4.47
CA VAL A 179 -3.32 -8.37 -5.38
C VAL A 179 -2.31 -7.45 -6.03
N PHE A 180 -1.35 -6.92 -5.27
CA PHE A 180 -0.27 -6.10 -5.83
C PHE A 180 0.54 -6.87 -6.88
N LYS A 181 0.94 -8.11 -6.59
CA LYS A 181 1.70 -8.96 -7.51
C LYS A 181 0.92 -9.32 -8.78
N ASN A 182 -0.38 -9.56 -8.66
CA ASN A 182 -1.20 -10.06 -9.77
C ASN A 182 -1.73 -8.93 -10.67
N ASN A 183 -1.95 -7.73 -10.13
CA ASN A 183 -2.56 -6.62 -10.86
C ASN A 183 -1.57 -5.54 -11.30
N CYS A 184 -0.41 -5.48 -10.65
CA CYS A 184 0.57 -4.42 -10.89
C CYS A 184 1.75 -4.94 -11.71
N THR A 185 2.09 -4.25 -12.78
CA THR A 185 3.17 -4.62 -13.70
C THR A 185 4.37 -3.70 -13.58
N GLY A 186 5.55 -4.17 -14.03
CA GLY A 186 6.78 -3.40 -14.02
C GLY A 186 7.74 -3.75 -12.90
N GLN A 187 8.75 -2.91 -12.73
CA GLN A 187 9.76 -3.11 -11.71
C GLN A 187 9.19 -2.79 -10.33
N ILE A 188 9.32 -3.72 -9.39
CA ILE A 188 8.89 -3.52 -8.01
C ILE A 188 10.02 -2.88 -7.20
N TYR A 189 9.72 -1.75 -6.56
CA TYR A 189 10.59 -1.07 -5.62
C TYR A 189 10.07 -1.30 -4.20
N ASN A 190 10.88 -1.96 -3.34
CA ASN A 190 10.63 -2.00 -1.90
C ASN A 190 11.14 -0.70 -1.31
N VAL A 191 10.25 0.16 -0.83
CA VAL A 191 10.58 1.54 -0.45
C VAL A 191 10.50 1.81 1.04
N TYR A 192 10.10 0.82 1.82
CA TYR A 192 10.09 0.86 3.28
C TYR A 192 11.03 -0.20 3.85
N ASN A 193 11.93 0.24 4.69
CA ASN A 193 12.75 -0.60 5.55
C ASN A 193 12.60 -0.12 6.99
N ARG A 194 11.95 -0.92 7.84
CA ARG A 194 11.61 -0.53 9.22
C ARG A 194 12.84 -0.06 10.00
N THR A 195 13.90 -0.87 10.02
CA THR A 195 15.12 -0.52 10.76
C THR A 195 15.70 0.82 10.30
N GLN A 196 15.73 1.07 9.00
CA GLN A 196 16.23 2.30 8.42
C GLN A 196 15.30 3.49 8.74
N CYS A 197 14.00 3.34 8.53
CA CYS A 197 13.04 4.41 8.74
C CYS A 197 12.92 4.79 10.22
N ASP A 198 12.94 3.80 11.13
CA ASP A 198 12.91 4.05 12.57
C ASP A 198 14.20 4.73 13.04
N SER A 199 15.38 4.34 12.51
CA SER A 199 16.65 5.00 12.84
C SER A 199 16.68 6.47 12.41
N LEU A 200 16.12 6.77 11.23
CA LEU A 200 16.01 8.15 10.74
C LEU A 200 15.01 8.99 11.55
N ASN A 201 13.95 8.36 12.07
CA ASN A 201 12.98 9.02 12.93
C ASN A 201 13.54 9.38 14.31
N ASN A 202 14.42 8.52 14.85
CA ASN A 202 14.99 8.67 16.18
C ASN A 202 16.29 9.52 16.21
N ASN A 203 16.72 10.08 15.07
CA ASN A 203 17.92 10.92 15.02
C ASN A 203 17.62 12.29 15.65
N PRO A 204 18.33 12.70 16.75
CA PRO A 204 18.08 13.97 17.45
C PRO A 204 18.46 15.21 16.64
N ASN A 205 19.14 15.07 15.51
CA ASN A 205 19.54 16.18 14.62
C ASN A 205 18.42 16.60 13.64
N LYS A 206 17.16 16.37 14.00
CA LYS A 206 16.00 16.94 13.28
C LYS A 206 15.89 18.44 13.60
N SER A 207 16.56 19.27 12.84
CA SER A 207 16.36 20.73 12.83
C SER A 207 15.67 21.16 11.53
#